data_8ca060bec691fd6f2627a78702fae783
#
_entry.id   8ca060bec691fd6f2627a78702fae783
#
_cell.length_a   1.000
_cell.length_b   1.000
_cell.length_c   1.000
_cell.angle_alpha   90.00
_cell.angle_beta   90.00
_cell.angle_gamma   90.00
#
_symmetry.space_group_name_H-M   'P 1'
#
loop_
_entity.id
_entity.type
_entity.pdbx_description
1 polymer ?
#
loop_
_entity_poly.entity_id
_entity_poly.type
_entity_poly.pdbx_seq_one_letter_code
_entity_poly.pdbx_strand_id
1 'polypeptide(L)' 'MVANRQDAWTKDEDNYLAEVVLKTINEGSTQLMAFKVVAKVLSRTAPACGFRWNSFVS' A
#
# COMPACT_ATOMS: atom_id res chain seq x y z
N MET A 1 -16.14 15.36 7.13
CA MET A 1 -15.70 15.00 6.95
C MET A 1 -14.97 14.63 6.58
N VAL A 2 -14.82 14.47 6.36
CA VAL A 2 -14.24 14.02 5.90
C VAL A 2 -13.54 13.49 5.83
N ALA A 3 -13.48 13.26 5.71
CA ALA A 3 -12.79 12.85 5.76
C ALA A 3 -12.14 11.87 5.37
N ASN A 4 -12.19 11.24 4.88
CA ASN A 4 -11.58 10.26 4.57
C ASN A 4 -10.50 10.50 3.87
N ARG A 5 -9.53 10.62 4.26
CA ARG A 5 -8.50 10.91 3.63
C ARG A 5 -7.81 9.72 3.28
N GLN A 6 -7.27 9.61 2.19
CA GLN A 6 -6.52 8.54 1.77
C GLN A 6 -5.25 8.39 2.48
N ASP A 7 -4.79 9.45 3.12
CA ASP A 7 -3.56 9.36 3.88
C ASP A 7 -3.84 8.94 5.30
N ALA A 8 -5.07 8.64 5.63
CA ALA A 8 -5.39 8.18 6.98
C ALA A 8 -5.33 6.66 7.02
N TRP A 9 -4.14 6.14 7.01
CA TRP A 9 -3.94 4.70 7.02
C TRP A 9 -3.89 4.19 8.44
N THR A 10 -4.57 3.07 8.68
CA THR A 10 -4.51 2.44 9.99
C THR A 10 -3.24 1.58 10.05
N LYS A 11 -2.93 1.16 11.26
CA LYS A 11 -1.77 0.30 11.47
C LYS A 11 -1.92 -1.02 10.74
N ASP A 12 -3.12 -1.57 10.74
CA ASP A 12 -3.38 -2.82 10.04
C ASP A 12 -3.18 -2.66 8.54
N GLU A 13 -3.62 -1.54 8.00
CA GLU A 13 -3.43 -1.26 6.58
C GLU A 13 -1.96 -1.11 6.25
N ASP A 14 -1.21 -0.43 7.10
CA ASP A 14 0.22 -0.27 6.90
C ASP A 14 0.93 -1.62 6.92
N ASN A 15 0.56 -2.47 7.87
CA ASN A 15 1.16 -3.79 7.98
C ASN A 15 0.86 -4.63 6.74
N TYR A 16 -0.37 -4.55 6.27
CA TYR A 16 -0.76 -5.30 5.09
C TYR A 16 0.01 -4.82 3.86
N LEU A 17 0.13 -3.52 3.71
CA LEU A 17 0.88 -2.95 2.60
C LEU A 17 2.33 -3.44 2.61
N ALA A 18 2.98 -3.34 3.75
CA ALA A 18 4.37 -3.75 3.87
C ALA A 18 4.53 -5.24 3.57
N GLU A 19 3.63 -6.04 4.10
CA GLU A 19 3.70 -7.47 3.92
C GLU A 19 3.55 -7.85 2.46
N VAL A 20 2.59 -7.25 1.77
CA VAL A 20 2.34 -7.57 0.37
C VAL A 20 3.49 -7.10 -0.51
N VAL A 21 4.01 -5.89 -0.24
CA VAL A 21 5.11 -5.38 -1.03
C VAL A 21 6.34 -6.29 -0.90
N LEU A 22 6.69 -6.64 0.32
CA LEU A 22 7.87 -7.47 0.55
C LEU A 22 7.69 -8.86 -0.05
N LYS A 23 6.51 -9.41 0.08
CA LYS A 23 6.23 -10.73 -0.48
C LYS A 23 6.31 -10.69 -2.00
N THR A 24 5.74 -9.65 -2.61
CA THR A 24 5.71 -9.54 -4.05
C THR A 24 7.11 -9.39 -4.62
N ILE A 25 7.93 -8.56 -3.98
CA ILE A 25 9.32 -8.39 -4.42
C ILE A 25 10.08 -9.69 -4.27
N ASN A 26 9.84 -10.39 -3.18
CA ASN A 26 10.51 -11.64 -2.91
C ASN A 26 10.16 -12.70 -3.95
N GLU A 27 8.98 -12.60 -4.54
CA GLU A 27 8.56 -13.53 -5.57
C GLU A 27 9.01 -13.11 -6.96
N GLY A 28 9.78 -12.06 -7.06
CA GLY A 28 10.29 -11.61 -8.33
C GLY A 28 9.41 -10.63 -9.08
N SER A 29 8.35 -10.15 -8.44
CA SER A 29 7.48 -9.17 -9.07
C SER A 29 7.89 -7.76 -8.65
N THR A 30 7.17 -6.77 -9.12
CA THR A 30 7.52 -5.38 -8.87
C THR A 30 6.65 -4.77 -7.79
N GLN A 31 7.10 -3.64 -7.26
CA GLN A 31 6.32 -2.90 -6.29
C GLN A 31 4.99 -2.47 -6.87
N LEU A 32 4.98 -2.12 -8.15
CA LEU A 32 3.76 -1.67 -8.77
C LEU A 32 2.67 -2.73 -8.73
N MET A 33 3.05 -3.98 -8.94
CA MET A 33 2.08 -5.07 -8.83
C MET A 33 1.53 -5.17 -7.41
N ALA A 34 2.40 -5.01 -6.42
CA ALA A 34 1.97 -5.06 -5.04
C ALA A 34 0.98 -3.95 -4.74
N PHE A 35 1.24 -2.75 -5.24
CA PHE A 35 0.35 -1.63 -5.01
C PHE A 35 -1.02 -1.88 -5.62
N LYS A 36 -1.06 -2.51 -6.77
CA LYS A 36 -2.34 -2.82 -7.40
C LYS A 36 -3.16 -3.79 -6.55
N VAL A 37 -2.48 -4.78 -5.99
CA VAL A 37 -3.16 -5.76 -5.13
C VAL A 37 -3.70 -5.08 -3.88
N VAL A 38 -2.86 -4.31 -3.21
CA VAL A 38 -3.25 -3.65 -1.97
C VAL A 38 -4.37 -2.66 -2.24
N ALA A 39 -4.28 -1.92 -3.33
CA ALA A 39 -5.30 -0.94 -3.67
C ALA A 39 -6.66 -1.60 -3.80
N LYS A 40 -6.69 -2.75 -4.44
CA LYS A 40 -7.93 -3.45 -4.64
C LYS A 40 -8.52 -3.93 -3.32
N VAL A 41 -7.69 -4.49 -2.47
CA VAL A 41 -8.15 -5.04 -1.20
C VAL A 41 -8.61 -3.93 -0.25
N LEU A 42 -7.87 -2.82 -0.21
CA LEU A 42 -8.17 -1.75 0.73
C LEU A 42 -9.06 -0.66 0.13
N SER A 43 -9.52 -0.84 -1.09
CA SER A 43 -10.34 0.17 -1.79
C SER A 43 -9.59 1.49 -1.89
N ARG A 44 -8.33 1.43 -2.23
CA ARG A 44 -7.52 2.62 -2.43
C ARG A 44 -7.00 2.59 -3.86
N THR A 45 -6.16 3.56 -4.23
CA THR A 45 -5.57 3.57 -5.55
C THR A 45 -4.12 3.13 -5.45
N ALA A 46 -3.58 2.65 -6.56
CA ALA A 46 -2.18 2.24 -6.58
C ALA A 46 -1.24 3.41 -6.26
N PRO A 47 -1.46 4.62 -6.81
CA PRO A 47 -0.63 5.76 -6.43
C PRO A 47 -0.67 6.07 -4.95
N ALA A 48 -1.83 5.93 -4.31
CA ALA A 48 -1.94 6.16 -2.87
C ALA A 48 -1.10 5.17 -2.09
N CYS A 49 -1.12 3.91 -2.52
CA CYS A 49 -0.31 2.88 -1.86
C CYS A 49 1.18 3.18 -2.04
N GLY A 50 1.58 3.60 -3.23
CA GLY A 50 2.97 3.94 -3.48
C GLY A 50 3.43 5.10 -2.66
N PHE A 51 2.58 6.12 -2.52
CA PHE A 51 2.87 7.28 -1.71
C PHE A 51 3.07 6.88 -0.27
N ARG A 52 2.19 6.04 0.24
CA ARG A 52 2.30 5.57 1.62
C ARG A 52 3.56 4.74 1.82
N TRP A 53 3.87 3.88 0.86
CA TRP A 53 5.06 3.04 0.94
C TRP A 53 6.33 3.89 0.97
N ASN A 54 6.39 4.92 0.14
CA ASN A 54 7.54 5.80 0.14
C ASN A 54 7.72 6.50 1.47
N SER A 55 6.64 6.94 2.06
CA SER A 55 6.68 7.58 3.36
C SER A 55 7.15 6.60 4.44
N PHE A 56 6.78 5.35 4.27
CA PHE A 56 7.06 4.31 5.23
C PHE A 56 8.55 3.93 5.23
N VAL A 57 9.15 3.87 4.05
CA VAL A 57 10.54 3.42 3.93
C VAL A 57 11.55 4.54 3.83
N SER A 58 11.12 5.77 3.76
CA SER A 58 12.08 6.88 3.66
C SER A 58 12.68 7.21 5.00
#